data_c74d13a0dd7d75da5f7a24a58c52513c
#
_entry.id   c74d13a0dd7d75da5f7a24a58c52513c
#
_cell.length_a   1.000
_cell.length_b   1.000
_cell.length_c   1.000
_cell.angle_alpha   90.00
_cell.angle_beta   90.00
_cell.angle_gamma   90.00
#
_symmetry.space_group_name_H-M   'P 1'
#
loop_
_entity.id
_entity.type
_entity.pdbx_description
1 polymer ?
#
loop_
_entity_poly.entity_id
_entity_poly.type
_entity_poly.pdbx_seq_one_letter_code
_entity_poly.pdbx_strand_id
1 'polypeptide(L)'
;SRRLLFSRFYDNQEEAIIEDTFHQAILRHGTFDACYFDNGSQYIAKQIRFSLSKLGIRVIHAKPRSGKSKGKIEKFHQVVDDFIRESKLKGIKSLDELNRLWEIFADEYYHKKSHEGISEYYESLGAAVPEEGITPLQEWNRDSRPLTFLDVSVVAEAFLHHEERKVDKGGCISFRGIKYETKPSLIGHKVEISYDPAAPETITVSYPGYERFTAQPIKIS
;
A
#
# COMPACT_ATOMS: atom_id res chain seq x y z
N SER A 1 2.28 17.68 -6.66
CA SER A 1 3.50 17.97 -5.85
C SER A 1 4.68 17.08 -6.18
N ARG A 2 4.50 15.92 -6.77
CA ARG A 2 5.56 14.91 -6.95
C ARG A 2 6.13 14.34 -5.64
N ARG A 3 5.50 14.59 -4.51
CA ARG A 3 5.91 14.02 -3.23
C ARG A 3 5.70 12.51 -3.22
N LEU A 4 6.69 11.77 -2.74
CA LEU A 4 6.58 10.35 -2.42
C LEU A 4 5.90 10.23 -1.05
N LEU A 5 4.73 9.59 -0.99
CA LEU A 5 4.02 9.38 0.26
C LEU A 5 4.59 8.17 1.02
N PHE A 6 4.92 7.12 0.27
CA PHE A 6 5.64 5.95 0.75
C PHE A 6 6.30 5.24 -0.42
N SER A 7 7.49 4.73 -0.21
CA SER A 7 8.19 3.88 -1.17
C SER A 7 9.24 3.03 -0.47
N ARG A 8 9.36 1.78 -0.89
CA ARG A 8 10.27 0.80 -0.30
C ARG A 8 10.68 -0.23 -1.35
N PHE A 9 11.86 -0.80 -1.21
CA PHE A 9 12.29 -1.98 -1.96
C PHE A 9 11.88 -3.25 -1.21
N TYR A 10 11.47 -4.26 -1.96
CA TYR A 10 11.09 -5.58 -1.46
C TYR A 10 11.89 -6.64 -2.22
N ASP A 11 12.03 -7.81 -1.64
CA ASP A 11 12.73 -8.97 -2.21
C ASP A 11 11.82 -9.91 -3.02
N ASN A 12 10.54 -9.60 -3.09
CA ASN A 12 9.52 -10.36 -3.80
C ASN A 12 8.60 -9.44 -4.62
N GLN A 13 7.63 -10.02 -5.33
CA GLN A 13 6.65 -9.31 -6.16
C GLN A 13 5.21 -9.74 -5.80
N GLU A 14 4.95 -10.02 -4.54
CA GLU A 14 3.63 -10.45 -4.07
C GLU A 14 2.64 -9.26 -3.98
N GLU A 15 1.35 -9.57 -4.06
CA GLU A 15 0.27 -8.57 -3.96
C GLU A 15 0.29 -7.80 -2.64
N ALA A 16 0.73 -8.45 -1.56
CA ALA A 16 0.86 -7.85 -0.23
C ALA A 16 1.76 -6.60 -0.20
N ILE A 17 2.71 -6.46 -1.12
CA ILE A 17 3.58 -5.27 -1.24
C ILE A 17 2.77 -4.01 -1.56
N ILE A 18 1.79 -4.14 -2.46
CA ILE A 18 0.97 -3.00 -2.86
C ILE A 18 0.05 -2.60 -1.71
N GLU A 19 -0.51 -3.58 -1.01
CA GLU A 19 -1.34 -3.34 0.17
C GLU A 19 -0.53 -2.65 1.28
N ASP A 20 0.67 -3.14 1.58
CA ASP A 20 1.58 -2.49 2.54
C ASP A 20 1.91 -1.06 2.12
N THR A 21 2.20 -0.82 0.83
CA THR A 21 2.50 0.52 0.31
C THR A 21 1.36 1.50 0.56
N PHE A 22 0.12 1.12 0.27
CA PHE A 22 -1.06 1.97 0.53
C PHE A 22 -1.35 2.12 2.02
N HIS A 23 -1.25 1.04 2.78
CA HIS A 23 -1.44 1.04 4.22
C HIS A 23 -0.50 2.03 4.90
N GLN A 24 0.81 1.95 4.62
CA GLN A 24 1.83 2.85 5.15
C GLN A 24 1.63 4.30 4.71
N ALA A 25 1.29 4.53 3.43
CA ALA A 25 1.04 5.87 2.92
C ALA A 25 -0.16 6.53 3.63
N ILE A 26 -1.25 5.78 3.85
CA ILE A 26 -2.47 6.27 4.53
C ILE A 26 -2.19 6.55 6.01
N LEU A 27 -1.46 5.68 6.69
CA LEU A 27 -1.11 5.91 8.10
C LEU A 27 -0.23 7.15 8.29
N ARG A 28 0.70 7.40 7.37
CA ARG A 28 1.65 8.52 7.47
C ARG A 28 1.07 9.87 7.02
N HIS A 29 0.18 9.86 6.04
CA HIS A 29 -0.24 11.10 5.35
C HIS A 29 -1.77 11.27 5.31
N GLY A 30 -2.53 10.38 5.93
CA GLY A 30 -3.99 10.41 5.88
C GLY A 30 -4.55 9.85 4.58
N THR A 31 -5.88 9.90 4.46
CA THR A 31 -6.61 9.46 3.28
C THR A 31 -6.52 10.50 2.16
N PHE A 32 -6.76 10.05 0.93
CA PHE A 32 -6.81 10.86 -0.28
C PHE A 32 -8.06 10.54 -1.10
N ASP A 33 -8.46 11.43 -2.00
CA ASP A 33 -9.73 11.30 -2.74
C ASP A 33 -9.72 10.15 -3.76
N ALA A 34 -8.58 9.91 -4.40
CA ALA A 34 -8.45 8.90 -5.43
C ALA A 34 -7.00 8.46 -5.67
N CYS A 35 -6.83 7.23 -6.11
CA CYS A 35 -5.57 6.71 -6.66
C CYS A 35 -5.74 6.35 -8.14
N TYR A 36 -4.63 6.36 -8.86
CA TYR A 36 -4.59 6.15 -10.30
C TYR A 36 -3.69 4.97 -10.64
N PHE A 37 -4.23 3.94 -11.30
CA PHE A 37 -3.51 2.76 -11.73
C PHE A 37 -3.42 2.67 -13.25
N ASP A 38 -2.37 2.02 -13.75
CA ASP A 38 -2.33 1.62 -15.14
C ASP A 38 -3.21 0.36 -15.40
N ASN A 39 -3.40 0.03 -16.68
CA ASN A 39 -4.25 -1.14 -17.05
C ASN A 39 -3.53 -2.49 -16.89
N GLY A 40 -2.22 -2.51 -16.64
CA GLY A 40 -1.43 -3.75 -16.46
C GLY A 40 -1.72 -4.47 -15.14
N SER A 41 -2.32 -3.78 -14.17
CA SER A 41 -2.51 -4.24 -12.79
C SER A 41 -3.92 -4.80 -12.51
N GLN A 42 -4.61 -5.35 -13.51
CA GLN A 42 -6.03 -5.76 -13.36
C GLN A 42 -6.27 -6.81 -12.26
N TYR A 43 -5.31 -7.69 -11.98
CA TYR A 43 -5.44 -8.71 -10.93
C TYR A 43 -5.21 -8.17 -9.53
N ILE A 44 -4.24 -7.30 -9.36
CA ILE A 44 -3.94 -6.59 -8.10
C ILE A 44 -5.10 -5.65 -7.73
N ALA A 45 -5.84 -5.19 -8.74
CA ALA A 45 -6.88 -4.19 -8.59
C ALA A 45 -8.12 -4.62 -7.78
N LYS A 46 -8.41 -5.93 -7.59
CA LYS A 46 -9.67 -6.31 -6.92
C LYS A 46 -9.58 -6.14 -5.41
N GLN A 47 -8.57 -6.68 -4.78
CA GLN A 47 -8.40 -6.60 -3.32
C GLN A 47 -8.06 -5.17 -2.89
N ILE A 48 -7.09 -4.54 -3.54
CA ILE A 48 -6.75 -3.13 -3.29
C ILE A 48 -7.96 -2.20 -3.50
N ARG A 49 -8.73 -2.41 -4.55
CA ARG A 49 -9.96 -1.63 -4.78
C ARG A 49 -10.94 -1.80 -3.64
N PHE A 50 -11.12 -3.02 -3.15
CA PHE A 50 -11.99 -3.31 -2.03
C PHE A 50 -11.52 -2.62 -0.75
N SER A 51 -10.23 -2.75 -0.41
CA SER A 51 -9.62 -2.10 0.75
C SER A 51 -9.72 -0.57 0.68
N LEU A 52 -9.36 0.03 -0.45
CA LEU A 52 -9.44 1.48 -0.63
C LEU A 52 -10.88 1.98 -0.63
N SER A 53 -11.85 1.22 -1.17
CA SER A 53 -13.26 1.61 -1.15
C SER A 53 -13.84 1.63 0.26
N LYS A 54 -13.43 0.72 1.15
CA LYS A 54 -13.78 0.76 2.58
C LYS A 54 -13.32 2.06 3.25
N LEU A 55 -12.23 2.64 2.80
CA LEU A 55 -11.68 3.92 3.28
C LEU A 55 -12.22 5.14 2.53
N GLY A 56 -13.19 4.96 1.62
CA GLY A 56 -13.77 6.04 0.84
C GLY A 56 -12.87 6.53 -0.32
N ILE A 57 -11.79 5.82 -0.63
CA ILE A 57 -10.83 6.20 -1.67
C ILE A 57 -11.25 5.60 -3.02
N ARG A 58 -11.37 6.45 -4.04
CA ARG A 58 -11.73 6.02 -5.40
C ARG A 58 -10.53 5.47 -6.15
N VAL A 59 -10.74 4.37 -6.88
CA VAL A 59 -9.72 3.79 -7.78
C VAL A 59 -10.05 4.19 -9.22
N ILE A 60 -9.10 4.84 -9.89
CA ILE A 60 -9.21 5.30 -11.27
C ILE A 60 -8.18 4.52 -12.10
N HIS A 61 -8.62 3.93 -13.19
CA HIS A 61 -7.74 3.26 -14.16
C HIS A 61 -7.40 4.16 -15.34
N ALA A 62 -6.16 4.08 -15.81
CA ALA A 62 -5.73 4.76 -17.03
C ALA A 62 -6.59 4.33 -18.22
N LYS A 63 -6.95 5.29 -19.07
CA LYS A 63 -7.55 4.94 -20.37
C LYS A 63 -6.52 4.19 -21.22
N PRO A 64 -6.91 3.12 -21.95
CA PRO A 64 -6.02 2.46 -22.88
C PRO A 64 -5.34 3.46 -23.83
N ARG A 65 -4.04 3.32 -24.07
CA ARG A 65 -3.22 4.16 -24.96
C ARG A 65 -3.03 5.63 -24.54
N SER A 66 -3.24 6.00 -23.29
CA SER A 66 -2.95 7.37 -22.83
C SER A 66 -1.47 7.51 -22.40
N GLY A 67 -0.58 7.79 -23.36
CA GLY A 67 0.86 7.95 -23.10
C GLY A 67 1.22 9.10 -22.14
N LYS A 68 0.42 10.19 -22.13
CA LYS A 68 0.65 11.33 -21.23
C LYS A 68 0.53 11.01 -19.72
N SER A 69 -0.23 9.96 -19.36
CA SER A 69 -0.39 9.56 -17.96
C SER A 69 0.81 8.78 -17.41
N LYS A 70 1.66 8.21 -18.27
CA LYS A 70 2.81 7.40 -17.89
C LYS A 70 4.09 8.21 -17.65
N GLY A 71 4.25 9.36 -18.32
CA GLY A 71 5.50 10.14 -18.27
C GLY A 71 5.94 10.53 -16.86
N LYS A 72 5.00 10.69 -15.92
CA LYS A 72 5.33 11.02 -14.52
C LYS A 72 5.99 9.86 -13.80
N ILE A 73 5.45 8.66 -13.95
CA ILE A 73 5.96 7.46 -13.30
C ILE A 73 7.25 6.98 -13.99
N GLU A 74 7.36 7.14 -15.30
CA GLU A 74 8.57 6.80 -16.05
C GLU A 74 9.77 7.66 -15.61
N LYS A 75 9.59 8.98 -15.46
CA LYS A 75 10.63 9.85 -14.89
C LYS A 75 11.01 9.47 -13.45
N PHE A 76 10.04 9.04 -12.65
CA PHE A 76 10.33 8.54 -11.30
C PHE A 76 11.13 7.23 -11.33
N HIS A 77 10.80 6.31 -12.23
CA HIS A 77 11.57 5.06 -12.38
C HIS A 77 13.04 5.35 -12.74
N GLN A 78 13.31 6.36 -13.57
CA GLN A 78 14.70 6.77 -13.85
C GLN A 78 15.46 7.18 -12.59
N VAL A 79 14.81 7.92 -11.68
CA VAL A 79 15.40 8.27 -10.38
C VAL A 79 15.69 7.04 -9.53
N VAL A 80 14.78 6.06 -9.53
CA VAL A 80 14.98 4.78 -8.83
C VAL A 80 16.13 3.99 -9.42
N ASP A 81 16.22 3.89 -10.75
CA ASP A 81 17.28 3.19 -11.46
C ASP A 81 18.66 3.80 -11.19
N ASP A 82 18.74 5.14 -11.18
CA ASP A 82 19.97 5.86 -10.84
C ASP A 82 20.39 5.57 -9.39
N PHE A 83 19.46 5.62 -8.45
CA PHE A 83 19.72 5.28 -7.05
C PHE A 83 20.21 3.84 -6.88
N ILE A 84 19.58 2.87 -7.56
CA ILE A 84 20.00 1.46 -7.53
C ILE A 84 21.40 1.30 -8.10
N ARG A 85 21.71 1.99 -9.21
CA ARG A 85 23.04 1.96 -9.83
C ARG A 85 24.11 2.48 -8.88
N GLU A 86 23.88 3.61 -8.23
CA GLU A 86 24.81 4.18 -7.25
C GLU A 86 24.98 3.27 -6.02
N SER A 87 23.87 2.68 -5.54
CA SER A 87 23.91 1.75 -4.42
C SER A 87 24.75 0.51 -4.69
N LYS A 88 24.67 -0.02 -5.92
CA LYS A 88 25.53 -1.13 -6.37
C LYS A 88 27.01 -0.74 -6.40
N LEU A 89 27.32 0.46 -6.88
CA LEU A 89 28.70 0.98 -6.91
C LEU A 89 29.27 1.16 -5.49
N LYS A 90 28.44 1.52 -4.53
CA LYS A 90 28.80 1.62 -3.10
C LYS A 90 28.90 0.27 -2.39
N GLY A 91 28.56 -0.82 -3.07
CA GLY A 91 28.67 -2.18 -2.55
C GLY A 91 27.59 -2.56 -1.52
N ILE A 92 26.44 -1.90 -1.53
CA ILE A 92 25.29 -2.22 -0.65
C ILE A 92 24.74 -3.58 -1.02
N LYS A 93 24.60 -4.48 -0.01
CA LYS A 93 24.20 -5.88 -0.21
C LYS A 93 22.97 -6.29 0.59
N SER A 94 22.53 -5.47 1.52
CA SER A 94 21.38 -5.76 2.38
C SER A 94 20.18 -4.92 1.95
N LEU A 95 19.00 -5.55 1.94
CA LEU A 95 17.73 -4.87 1.63
C LEU A 95 17.41 -3.79 2.68
N ASP A 96 17.72 -4.06 3.95
CA ASP A 96 17.46 -3.10 5.04
C ASP A 96 18.35 -1.86 4.89
N GLU A 97 19.62 -2.04 4.55
CA GLU A 97 20.53 -0.93 4.28
C GLU A 97 20.09 -0.13 3.05
N LEU A 98 19.67 -0.81 1.98
CA LEU A 98 19.15 -0.18 0.77
C LEU A 98 17.91 0.66 1.09
N ASN A 99 16.97 0.13 1.87
CA ASN A 99 15.75 0.83 2.26
C ASN A 99 16.05 2.04 3.16
N ARG A 100 16.96 1.90 4.13
CA ARG A 100 17.38 3.01 4.98
C ARG A 100 17.98 4.16 4.16
N LEU A 101 18.85 3.83 3.21
CA LEU A 101 19.48 4.84 2.33
C LEU A 101 18.48 5.46 1.36
N TRP A 102 17.51 4.67 0.89
CA TRP A 102 16.41 5.17 0.06
C TRP A 102 15.52 6.18 0.80
N GLU A 103 15.18 5.90 2.04
CA GLU A 103 14.38 6.83 2.88
C GLU A 103 15.14 8.15 3.08
N ILE A 104 16.43 8.09 3.41
CA ILE A 104 17.30 9.28 3.51
C ILE A 104 17.36 10.02 2.17
N PHE A 105 17.56 9.32 1.07
CA PHE A 105 17.60 9.92 -0.27
C PHE A 105 16.28 10.61 -0.63
N ALA A 106 15.15 9.98 -0.34
CA ALA A 106 13.83 10.54 -0.60
C ALA A 106 13.62 11.83 0.20
N ASP A 107 13.93 11.83 1.50
CA ASP A 107 13.65 12.94 2.40
C ASP A 107 14.67 14.08 2.29
N GLU A 108 15.97 13.76 2.16
CA GLU A 108 17.02 14.76 2.17
C GLU A 108 17.40 15.28 0.78
N TYR A 109 17.13 14.51 -0.26
CA TYR A 109 17.49 14.89 -1.63
C TYR A 109 16.26 15.03 -2.54
N TYR A 110 15.50 13.97 -2.79
CA TYR A 110 14.42 13.97 -3.77
C TYR A 110 13.34 15.01 -3.45
N HIS A 111 12.88 15.08 -2.21
CA HIS A 111 11.85 16.04 -1.80
C HIS A 111 12.33 17.49 -1.75
N LYS A 112 13.64 17.71 -1.62
CA LYS A 112 14.27 19.04 -1.50
C LYS A 112 14.92 19.55 -2.77
N LYS A 113 15.07 18.70 -3.80
CA LYS A 113 15.57 19.10 -5.11
C LYS A 113 14.43 19.68 -5.96
N SER A 114 14.70 20.77 -6.69
CA SER A 114 13.73 21.33 -7.64
C SER A 114 13.33 20.31 -8.70
N HIS A 115 12.05 20.31 -9.07
CA HIS A 115 11.50 19.34 -10.01
C HIS A 115 10.96 20.09 -11.24
N GLU A 116 11.65 19.90 -12.38
CA GLU A 116 11.34 20.54 -13.67
C GLU A 116 9.83 20.46 -14.00
N GLY A 117 9.21 19.30 -13.92
CA GLY A 117 7.78 19.12 -14.24
C GLY A 117 6.81 19.79 -13.26
N ILE A 118 7.27 20.39 -12.14
CA ILE A 118 6.47 21.29 -11.32
C ILE A 118 6.59 22.70 -11.92
N SER A 119 7.79 23.15 -12.26
CA SER A 119 8.05 24.44 -12.89
C SER A 119 7.31 24.55 -14.24
N GLU A 120 7.45 23.58 -15.12
CA GLU A 120 6.72 23.49 -16.39
C GLU A 120 5.20 23.62 -16.23
N TYR A 121 4.65 23.01 -15.17
CA TYR A 121 3.21 23.10 -14.89
C TYR A 121 2.79 24.55 -14.58
N TYR A 122 3.54 25.26 -13.71
CA TYR A 122 3.25 26.63 -13.38
C TYR A 122 3.46 27.59 -14.55
N GLU A 123 4.52 27.40 -15.32
CA GLU A 123 4.76 28.13 -16.57
C GLU A 123 3.62 27.97 -17.57
N SER A 124 3.08 26.75 -17.71
CA SER A 124 1.93 26.47 -18.58
C SER A 124 0.65 27.20 -18.15
N LEU A 125 0.56 27.60 -16.89
CA LEU A 125 -0.51 28.43 -16.35
C LEU A 125 -0.22 29.94 -16.41
N GLY A 126 0.94 30.33 -16.96
CA GLY A 126 1.39 31.72 -16.99
C GLY A 126 1.84 32.27 -15.64
N ALA A 127 2.12 31.40 -14.67
CA ALA A 127 2.59 31.80 -13.35
C ALA A 127 4.12 31.91 -13.33
N ALA A 128 4.64 32.91 -12.56
CA ALA A 128 6.06 33.04 -12.36
C ALA A 128 6.62 31.88 -11.52
N VAL A 129 7.75 31.34 -11.94
CA VAL A 129 8.49 30.30 -11.24
C VAL A 129 9.78 30.90 -10.71
N PRO A 130 10.17 30.63 -9.44
CA PRO A 130 11.47 31.04 -8.90
C PRO A 130 12.63 30.49 -9.75
N GLU A 131 13.74 31.24 -9.84
CA GLU A 131 14.93 30.82 -10.60
C GLU A 131 15.49 29.47 -10.10
N GLU A 132 15.46 29.23 -8.79
CA GLU A 132 15.83 27.96 -8.15
C GLU A 132 14.84 26.81 -8.41
N GLY A 133 13.70 27.12 -9.02
CA GLY A 133 12.61 26.18 -9.28
C GLY A 133 11.77 25.87 -8.02
N ILE A 134 10.91 24.86 -8.12
CA ILE A 134 9.99 24.46 -7.05
C ILE A 134 10.26 22.99 -6.66
N THR A 135 10.44 22.75 -5.35
CA THR A 135 10.66 21.40 -4.84
C THR A 135 9.36 20.65 -4.57
N PRO A 136 9.36 19.28 -4.58
CA PRO A 136 8.20 18.49 -4.18
C PRO A 136 7.68 18.81 -2.77
N LEU A 137 8.58 19.13 -1.84
CA LEU A 137 8.21 19.49 -0.47
C LEU A 137 7.54 20.87 -0.39
N GLN A 138 8.07 21.87 -1.10
CA GLN A 138 7.44 23.20 -1.19
C GLN A 138 6.05 23.10 -1.81
N GLU A 139 5.92 22.34 -2.91
CA GLU A 139 4.64 22.16 -3.58
C GLU A 139 3.63 21.40 -2.73
N TRP A 140 4.06 20.40 -1.95
CA TRP A 140 3.21 19.73 -0.99
C TRP A 140 2.68 20.68 0.08
N ASN A 141 3.55 21.50 0.64
CA ASN A 141 3.22 22.43 1.73
C ASN A 141 2.37 23.65 1.28
N ARG A 142 2.24 23.87 -0.04
CA ARG A 142 1.31 24.89 -0.59
C ARG A 142 -0.15 24.47 -0.47
N ASP A 143 -0.44 23.16 -0.37
CA ASP A 143 -1.79 22.69 -0.21
C ASP A 143 -2.25 22.90 1.23
N SER A 144 -3.19 23.81 1.42
CA SER A 144 -3.75 24.15 2.74
C SER A 144 -4.93 23.29 3.16
N ARG A 145 -5.35 22.34 2.33
CA ARG A 145 -6.44 21.42 2.68
C ARG A 145 -6.01 20.54 3.86
N PRO A 146 -6.90 20.34 4.86
CA PRO A 146 -6.55 19.51 5.99
C PRO A 146 -6.39 18.05 5.55
N LEU A 147 -5.38 17.39 6.10
CA LEU A 147 -5.22 15.95 5.96
C LEU A 147 -6.26 15.24 6.84
N THR A 148 -6.91 14.21 6.29
CA THR A 148 -7.89 13.40 7.01
C THR A 148 -7.25 12.11 7.48
N PHE A 149 -7.04 11.97 8.79
CA PHE A 149 -6.54 10.75 9.39
C PHE A 149 -7.71 9.93 9.94
N LEU A 150 -7.68 8.63 9.67
CA LEU A 150 -8.60 7.65 10.24
C LEU A 150 -7.93 6.96 11.44
N ASP A 151 -8.75 6.36 12.29
CA ASP A 151 -8.22 5.49 13.35
C ASP A 151 -7.38 4.35 12.76
N VAL A 152 -6.26 4.02 13.41
CA VAL A 152 -5.33 2.99 12.96
C VAL A 152 -6.03 1.63 12.81
N SER A 153 -6.99 1.31 13.70
CA SER A 153 -7.77 0.08 13.65
C SER A 153 -8.69 0.02 12.43
N VAL A 154 -9.28 1.15 12.03
CA VAL A 154 -10.10 1.26 10.82
C VAL A 154 -9.27 1.03 9.57
N VAL A 155 -8.08 1.64 9.52
CA VAL A 155 -7.16 1.43 8.40
C VAL A 155 -6.71 -0.03 8.35
N ALA A 156 -6.28 -0.61 9.45
CA ALA A 156 -5.86 -2.02 9.52
C ALA A 156 -7.00 -2.97 9.07
N GLU A 157 -8.22 -2.78 9.57
CA GLU A 157 -9.37 -3.62 9.19
C GLU A 157 -9.71 -3.51 7.70
N ALA A 158 -9.49 -2.37 7.07
CA ALA A 158 -9.75 -2.18 5.65
C ALA A 158 -8.84 -3.06 4.76
N PHE A 159 -7.62 -3.37 5.21
CA PHE A 159 -6.66 -4.20 4.48
C PHE A 159 -6.68 -5.68 4.86
N LEU A 160 -7.55 -6.12 5.78
CA LEU A 160 -7.73 -7.53 6.04
C LEU A 160 -8.30 -8.26 4.82
N HIS A 161 -7.77 -9.44 4.57
CA HIS A 161 -8.33 -10.39 3.61
C HIS A 161 -9.44 -11.19 4.26
N HIS A 162 -10.45 -11.55 3.47
CA HIS A 162 -11.62 -12.30 3.93
C HIS A 162 -11.82 -13.54 3.06
N GLU A 163 -12.01 -14.69 3.71
CA GLU A 163 -12.29 -15.95 3.04
C GLU A 163 -13.34 -16.77 3.80
N GLU A 164 -14.19 -17.49 3.04
CA GLU A 164 -15.13 -18.41 3.63
C GLU A 164 -14.45 -19.76 3.87
N ARG A 165 -14.61 -20.34 5.04
CA ARG A 165 -14.12 -21.66 5.41
C ARG A 165 -15.23 -22.49 6.07
N LYS A 166 -15.23 -23.80 5.82
CA LYS A 166 -16.15 -24.73 6.50
C LYS A 166 -15.47 -25.30 7.75
N VAL A 167 -16.18 -25.28 8.87
CA VAL A 167 -15.74 -25.95 10.10
C VAL A 167 -15.95 -27.44 9.95
N ASP A 168 -14.90 -28.24 10.15
CA ASP A 168 -14.93 -29.69 10.03
C ASP A 168 -15.61 -30.37 11.23
N LYS A 169 -15.75 -31.70 11.17
CA LYS A 169 -16.36 -32.48 12.26
C LYS A 169 -15.56 -32.45 13.57
N GLY A 170 -14.27 -32.12 13.49
CA GLY A 170 -13.40 -31.93 14.66
C GLY A 170 -13.45 -30.53 15.24
N GLY A 171 -14.33 -29.65 14.75
CA GLY A 171 -14.42 -28.27 15.22
C GLY A 171 -13.30 -27.37 14.72
N CYS A 172 -12.66 -27.72 13.60
CA CYS A 172 -11.50 -27.00 13.08
C CYS A 172 -11.75 -26.44 11.69
N ILE A 173 -11.02 -25.37 11.35
CA ILE A 173 -10.87 -24.88 9.98
C ILE A 173 -9.45 -25.10 9.50
N SER A 174 -9.29 -25.40 8.21
CA SER A 174 -7.98 -25.49 7.57
C SER A 174 -7.73 -24.20 6.76
N PHE A 175 -6.60 -23.57 7.02
CA PHE A 175 -6.17 -22.38 6.30
C PHE A 175 -4.65 -22.43 6.08
N ARG A 176 -4.20 -22.30 4.84
CA ARG A 176 -2.77 -22.38 4.43
C ARG A 176 -2.02 -23.59 5.01
N GLY A 177 -2.68 -24.76 5.05
CA GLY A 177 -2.07 -26.00 5.56
C GLY A 177 -2.04 -26.13 7.09
N ILE A 178 -2.51 -25.12 7.83
CA ILE A 178 -2.60 -25.12 9.28
C ILE A 178 -4.05 -25.36 9.70
N LYS A 179 -4.26 -26.15 10.76
CA LYS A 179 -5.57 -26.32 11.38
C LYS A 179 -5.72 -25.36 12.56
N TYR A 180 -6.87 -24.71 12.62
CA TYR A 180 -7.22 -23.76 13.67
C TYR A 180 -8.47 -24.25 14.40
N GLU A 181 -8.42 -24.21 15.71
CA GLU A 181 -9.55 -24.60 16.56
C GLU A 181 -10.64 -23.51 16.56
N THR A 182 -11.89 -23.94 16.46
CA THR A 182 -13.06 -23.09 16.51
C THR A 182 -14.00 -23.50 17.64
N LYS A 183 -15.16 -22.83 17.76
CA LYS A 183 -16.18 -23.19 18.75
C LYS A 183 -16.95 -24.44 18.28
N PRO A 184 -17.21 -25.44 19.16
CA PRO A 184 -17.97 -26.66 18.80
C PRO A 184 -19.33 -26.37 18.17
N SER A 185 -19.98 -25.29 18.58
CA SER A 185 -21.27 -24.85 18.02
C SER A 185 -21.22 -24.43 16.55
N LEU A 186 -20.02 -24.25 15.98
CA LEU A 186 -19.82 -23.90 14.57
C LEU A 186 -19.54 -25.11 13.67
N ILE A 187 -19.49 -26.34 14.22
CA ILE A 187 -19.25 -27.56 13.44
C ILE A 187 -20.24 -27.67 12.29
N GLY A 188 -19.73 -27.88 11.09
CA GLY A 188 -20.50 -28.02 9.87
C GLY A 188 -20.94 -26.73 9.21
N HIS A 189 -20.82 -25.59 9.91
CA HIS A 189 -21.13 -24.27 9.37
C HIS A 189 -19.99 -23.73 8.49
N LYS A 190 -20.36 -22.82 7.59
CA LYS A 190 -19.43 -21.97 6.89
C LYS A 190 -19.24 -20.69 7.67
N VAL A 191 -18.02 -20.36 7.98
CA VAL A 191 -17.62 -19.16 8.71
C VAL A 191 -16.76 -18.26 7.83
N GLU A 192 -16.81 -16.97 8.07
CA GLU A 192 -15.85 -16.05 7.45
C GLU A 192 -14.61 -15.97 8.35
N ILE A 193 -13.43 -16.09 7.74
CA ILE A 193 -12.16 -15.78 8.36
C ILE A 193 -11.61 -14.47 7.81
N SER A 194 -11.02 -13.66 8.67
CA SER A 194 -10.25 -12.48 8.29
C SER A 194 -8.82 -12.58 8.80
N TYR A 195 -7.87 -12.12 8.01
CA TYR A 195 -6.44 -12.17 8.33
C TYR A 195 -5.67 -11.04 7.65
N ASP A 196 -4.57 -10.64 8.28
CA ASP A 196 -3.59 -9.75 7.65
C ASP A 196 -2.72 -10.56 6.69
N PRO A 197 -2.63 -10.21 5.39
CA PRO A 197 -1.76 -10.90 4.45
C PRO A 197 -0.28 -10.89 4.84
N ALA A 198 0.17 -9.88 5.62
CA ALA A 198 1.53 -9.80 6.14
C ALA A 198 1.77 -10.71 7.37
N ALA A 199 0.70 -11.12 8.09
CA ALA A 199 0.74 -12.01 9.25
C ALA A 199 -0.39 -13.06 9.18
N PRO A 200 -0.40 -13.91 8.14
CA PRO A 200 -1.53 -14.78 7.81
C PRO A 200 -1.74 -15.94 8.80
N GLU A 201 -0.85 -16.15 9.73
CA GLU A 201 -0.98 -17.16 10.79
C GLU A 201 -1.97 -16.74 11.89
N THR A 202 -2.30 -15.46 11.98
CA THR A 202 -3.31 -14.97 12.91
C THR A 202 -4.62 -14.75 12.16
N ILE A 203 -5.63 -15.57 12.48
CA ILE A 203 -6.94 -15.48 11.85
C ILE A 203 -8.04 -15.15 12.85
N THR A 204 -8.97 -14.29 12.43
CA THR A 204 -10.18 -13.99 13.18
C THR A 204 -11.38 -14.63 12.51
N VAL A 205 -12.20 -15.32 13.29
CA VAL A 205 -13.41 -15.99 12.82
C VAL A 205 -14.64 -15.15 13.11
N SER A 206 -15.49 -14.98 12.10
CA SER A 206 -16.77 -14.28 12.18
C SER A 206 -17.90 -15.22 11.74
N TYR A 207 -19.02 -15.22 12.51
CA TYR A 207 -20.24 -15.89 12.15
C TYR A 207 -21.46 -15.13 12.69
N PRO A 208 -22.56 -15.03 11.95
CA PRO A 208 -23.75 -14.31 12.41
C PRO A 208 -24.24 -14.79 13.78
N GLY A 209 -24.46 -13.84 14.70
CA GLY A 209 -24.90 -14.13 16.06
C GLY A 209 -23.80 -14.56 17.05
N TYR A 210 -22.54 -14.54 16.63
CA TYR A 210 -21.38 -14.81 17.48
C TYR A 210 -20.45 -13.60 17.54
N GLU A 211 -19.89 -13.37 18.70
CA GLU A 211 -18.77 -12.43 18.84
C GLU A 211 -17.56 -12.94 18.05
N ARG A 212 -16.89 -12.05 17.32
CA ARG A 212 -15.65 -12.35 16.60
C ARG A 212 -14.58 -12.86 17.56
N PHE A 213 -13.82 -13.85 17.19
CA PHE A 213 -12.75 -14.41 18.00
C PHE A 213 -11.54 -14.82 17.15
N THR A 214 -10.35 -14.73 17.76
CA THR A 214 -9.11 -15.21 17.16
C THR A 214 -9.03 -16.73 17.32
N ALA A 215 -8.92 -17.46 16.22
CA ALA A 215 -8.74 -18.90 16.26
C ALA A 215 -7.26 -19.26 16.52
N GLN A 216 -7.05 -20.27 17.35
CA GLN A 216 -5.72 -20.72 17.71
C GLN A 216 -5.26 -21.86 16.80
N PRO A 217 -4.02 -21.84 16.29
CA PRO A 217 -3.47 -22.95 15.54
C PRO A 217 -3.31 -24.15 16.44
N ILE A 218 -3.71 -25.35 15.93
CA ILE A 218 -3.49 -26.60 16.63
C ILE A 218 -2.01 -26.94 16.52
N LYS A 219 -1.33 -26.96 17.65
CA LYS A 219 0.03 -27.52 17.74
C LYS A 219 -0.06 -29.04 17.74
N ILE A 220 0.34 -29.66 16.64
CA ILE A 220 0.55 -31.10 16.61
C ILE A 220 1.87 -31.34 17.38
N SER A 221 1.74 -31.87 18.60
CA SER A 221 2.87 -32.34 19.41
C SER A 221 3.41 -33.66 18.87
#